data_30ddabd1f658fdd9ef1ce8cc0247e721
#
_entry.id   30ddabd1f658fdd9ef1ce8cc0247e721
#
_cell.length_a   1.000
_cell.length_b   1.000
_cell.length_c   1.000
_cell.angle_alpha   90.00
_cell.angle_beta   90.00
_cell.angle_gamma   90.00
#
_symmetry.space_group_name_H-M   'P 1'
#
loop_
_entity.id
_entity.type
_entity.pdbx_description
1 polymer ?
#
loop_
_entity_poly.entity_id
_entity_poly.type
_entity_poly.pdbx_seq_one_letter_code
_entity_poly.pdbx_strand_id
1 'polypeptide(L)'
;SLGEIVNELSRYDCDRIIFTGGEPALQDLVALSACLKPLGYYLSIETNGTIPIPTGTIDWICVSPKDQEYKNLKIKQRIGNELKVVYLGQELSMYDELKDGFEHLFLQPLYDEGQNTEWNGMSFHSTFEKVRNNPEWRLSLQTHKWMGVE
;
A
#
# COMPACT_ATOMS: atom_id res chain seq x y z
N SER A 1 -20.43 -13.59 -2.66
CA SER A 1 -20.03 -14.78 -1.90
C SER A 1 -18.59 -15.17 -2.22
N LEU A 2 -17.93 -15.96 -1.38
CA LEU A 2 -16.57 -16.48 -1.65
C LEU A 2 -16.53 -17.28 -2.96
N GLY A 3 -17.57 -18.07 -3.26
CA GLY A 3 -17.64 -18.83 -4.50
C GLY A 3 -17.69 -17.94 -5.76
N GLU A 4 -18.34 -16.80 -5.70
CA GLU A 4 -18.35 -15.83 -6.81
C GLU A 4 -16.96 -15.22 -7.00
N ILE A 5 -16.25 -14.91 -5.92
CA ILE A 5 -14.87 -14.39 -5.98
C ILE A 5 -13.97 -15.43 -6.68
N VAL A 6 -13.99 -16.69 -6.23
CA VAL A 6 -13.19 -17.76 -6.82
C VAL A 6 -13.52 -17.94 -8.30
N ASN A 7 -14.81 -17.95 -8.66
CA ASN A 7 -15.25 -18.08 -10.05
C ASN A 7 -14.80 -16.90 -10.93
N GLU A 8 -14.78 -15.68 -10.38
CA GLU A 8 -14.27 -14.53 -11.12
C GLU A 8 -12.76 -14.61 -11.30
N LEU A 9 -12.01 -14.93 -10.25
CA LEU A 9 -10.55 -15.05 -10.28
C LEU A 9 -10.08 -16.13 -11.27
N SER A 10 -10.81 -17.24 -11.39
CA SER A 10 -10.48 -18.34 -12.33
C SER A 10 -10.50 -17.95 -13.81
N ARG A 11 -11.02 -16.77 -14.15
CA ARG A 11 -11.00 -16.24 -15.52
C ARG A 11 -9.67 -15.62 -15.93
N TYR A 12 -8.80 -15.39 -14.95
CA TYR A 12 -7.49 -14.73 -15.15
C TYR A 12 -6.38 -15.74 -14.95
N ASP A 13 -5.42 -15.75 -15.85
CA ASP A 13 -4.18 -16.53 -15.71
C ASP A 13 -3.19 -15.75 -14.83
N CYS A 14 -3.49 -15.68 -13.53
CA CYS A 14 -2.71 -14.97 -12.54
C CYS A 14 -2.86 -15.64 -11.17
N ASP A 15 -1.74 -15.89 -10.50
CA ASP A 15 -1.67 -16.48 -9.16
C ASP A 15 -1.55 -15.45 -8.03
N ARG A 16 -1.59 -14.14 -8.36
CA ARG A 16 -1.42 -13.05 -7.40
C ARG A 16 -2.68 -12.23 -7.25
N ILE A 17 -3.07 -12.02 -6.01
CA ILE A 17 -4.23 -11.21 -5.63
C ILE A 17 -3.76 -10.06 -4.75
N ILE A 18 -4.19 -8.85 -5.06
CA ILE A 18 -3.98 -7.68 -4.22
C ILE A 18 -5.33 -7.22 -3.67
N PHE A 19 -5.49 -7.29 -2.35
CA PHE A 19 -6.62 -6.68 -1.67
C PHE A 19 -6.38 -5.18 -1.53
N THR A 20 -7.24 -4.40 -2.12
CA THR A 20 -7.18 -2.93 -2.11
C THR A 20 -8.59 -2.34 -2.06
N GLY A 21 -8.73 -1.04 -2.26
CA GLY A 21 -10.01 -0.33 -2.23
C GLY A 21 -10.08 0.61 -1.04
N GLY A 22 -11.23 0.78 -0.36
CA GLY A 22 -11.34 1.61 0.84
C GLY A 22 -10.36 1.16 1.94
N GLU A 23 -10.80 0.32 2.88
CA GLU A 23 -9.89 -0.37 3.83
C GLU A 23 -10.18 -1.88 3.77
N PRO A 24 -9.33 -2.66 3.09
CA PRO A 24 -9.58 -4.09 2.89
C PRO A 24 -9.52 -4.91 4.19
N ALA A 25 -8.82 -4.43 5.22
CA ALA A 25 -8.77 -5.10 6.52
C ALA A 25 -10.12 -5.10 7.29
N LEU A 26 -11.13 -4.39 6.78
CA LEU A 26 -12.52 -4.49 7.27
C LEU A 26 -13.22 -5.79 6.81
N GLN A 27 -12.67 -6.48 5.82
CA GLN A 27 -13.22 -7.75 5.32
C GLN A 27 -12.73 -8.93 6.17
N ASP A 28 -13.41 -10.07 6.05
CA ASP A 28 -12.99 -11.31 6.70
C ASP A 28 -11.79 -11.93 5.95
N LEU A 29 -10.60 -11.42 6.25
CA LEU A 29 -9.35 -11.90 5.65
C LEU A 29 -9.05 -13.37 6.01
N VAL A 30 -9.55 -13.86 7.15
CA VAL A 30 -9.38 -15.26 7.56
C VAL A 30 -10.15 -16.18 6.61
N ALA A 31 -11.43 -15.89 6.38
CA ALA A 31 -12.23 -16.67 5.44
C ALA A 31 -11.73 -16.58 4.00
N LEU A 32 -11.31 -15.37 3.56
CA LEU A 32 -10.73 -15.17 2.23
C LEU A 32 -9.44 -15.97 2.04
N SER A 33 -8.49 -15.90 3.00
CA SER A 33 -7.23 -16.63 2.90
C SER A 33 -7.42 -18.14 2.96
N ALA A 34 -8.31 -18.63 3.83
CA ALA A 34 -8.63 -20.06 3.91
C ALA A 34 -9.24 -20.61 2.62
N CYS A 35 -9.92 -19.77 1.84
CA CYS A 35 -10.49 -20.14 0.56
C CYS A 35 -9.45 -20.06 -0.58
N LEU A 36 -8.63 -19.03 -0.61
CA LEU A 36 -7.79 -18.70 -1.77
C LEU A 36 -6.40 -19.36 -1.73
N LYS A 37 -5.76 -19.44 -0.56
CA LYS A 37 -4.42 -20.05 -0.44
C LYS A 37 -4.34 -21.51 -0.86
N PRO A 38 -5.31 -22.39 -0.54
CA PRO A 38 -5.31 -23.77 -1.02
C PRO A 38 -5.41 -23.90 -2.54
N LEU A 39 -5.90 -22.86 -3.21
CA LEU A 39 -5.97 -22.79 -4.68
C LEU A 39 -4.65 -22.30 -5.32
N GLY A 40 -3.63 -21.98 -4.51
CA GLY A 40 -2.32 -21.57 -4.97
C GLY A 40 -2.14 -20.05 -5.10
N TYR A 41 -3.11 -19.24 -4.69
CA TYR A 41 -2.98 -17.78 -4.78
C TYR A 41 -2.02 -17.22 -3.73
N TYR A 42 -1.14 -16.31 -4.17
CA TYR A 42 -0.33 -15.44 -3.33
C TYR A 42 -1.12 -14.16 -3.01
N LEU A 43 -1.32 -13.88 -1.72
CA LEU A 43 -2.20 -12.82 -1.26
C LEU A 43 -1.42 -11.62 -0.75
N SER A 44 -1.63 -10.47 -1.38
CA SER A 44 -1.09 -9.18 -0.96
C SER A 44 -2.21 -8.25 -0.49
N ILE A 45 -1.89 -7.30 0.39
CA ILE A 45 -2.82 -6.29 0.88
C ILE A 45 -2.19 -4.90 0.87
N GLU A 46 -2.95 -3.90 0.46
CA GLU A 46 -2.65 -2.49 0.69
C GLU A 46 -3.65 -1.92 1.71
N THR A 47 -3.19 -1.65 2.92
CA THR A 47 -4.01 -1.18 4.05
C THR A 47 -3.53 0.16 4.58
N ASN A 48 -4.41 0.94 5.18
CA ASN A 48 -4.03 2.15 5.92
C ASN A 48 -3.39 1.83 7.30
N GLY A 49 -3.38 0.55 7.71
CA GLY A 49 -2.75 0.07 8.93
C GLY A 49 -3.55 0.31 10.22
N THR A 50 -4.78 0.80 10.15
CA THR A 50 -5.60 1.06 11.35
C THR A 50 -6.17 -0.22 11.99
N ILE A 51 -6.20 -1.31 11.23
CA ILE A 51 -6.69 -2.63 11.66
C ILE A 51 -5.54 -3.64 11.52
N PRO A 52 -5.22 -4.41 12.56
CA PRO A 52 -4.21 -5.46 12.47
C PRO A 52 -4.63 -6.56 11.49
N ILE A 53 -3.67 -7.02 10.70
CA ILE A 53 -3.87 -8.16 9.79
C ILE A 53 -3.65 -9.46 10.57
N PRO A 54 -4.60 -10.41 10.56
CA PRO A 54 -4.43 -11.68 11.24
C PRO A 54 -3.22 -12.46 10.70
N THR A 55 -2.40 -12.98 11.61
CA THR A 55 -1.15 -13.69 11.25
C THR A 55 -1.43 -14.87 10.32
N GLY A 56 -0.62 -15.02 9.28
CA GLY A 56 -0.71 -16.13 8.32
C GLY A 56 -1.80 -15.98 7.25
N THR A 57 -2.62 -14.94 7.29
CA THR A 57 -3.67 -14.74 6.27
C THR A 57 -3.13 -14.12 4.98
N ILE A 58 -2.19 -13.21 5.08
CA ILE A 58 -1.65 -12.44 3.95
C ILE A 58 -0.16 -12.73 3.80
N ASP A 59 0.31 -12.87 2.57
CA ASP A 59 1.71 -13.19 2.25
C ASP A 59 2.56 -11.92 2.08
N TRP A 60 1.95 -10.80 1.66
CA TRP A 60 2.61 -9.51 1.51
C TRP A 60 1.75 -8.38 2.07
N ILE A 61 2.26 -7.70 3.07
CA ILE A 61 1.55 -6.60 3.73
C ILE A 61 2.24 -5.28 3.39
N CYS A 62 1.54 -4.42 2.67
CA CYS A 62 1.89 -3.02 2.45
C CYS A 62 1.03 -2.12 3.32
N VAL A 63 1.65 -1.40 4.26
CA VAL A 63 0.98 -0.39 5.07
C VAL A 63 1.21 0.98 4.46
N SER A 64 0.11 1.67 4.13
CA SER A 64 0.12 3.04 3.61
C SER A 64 -0.63 3.97 4.57
N PRO A 65 0.05 4.53 5.58
CA PRO A 65 -0.59 5.41 6.56
C PRO A 65 -1.28 6.61 5.91
N LYS A 66 -2.45 6.96 6.42
CA LYS A 66 -3.21 8.17 6.03
C LYS A 66 -3.25 9.19 7.16
N ASP A 67 -2.28 9.14 8.05
CA ASP A 67 -2.15 9.98 9.23
C ASP A 67 -1.98 11.46 8.89
N GLN A 68 -1.44 11.79 7.72
CA GLN A 68 -1.33 13.16 7.22
C GLN A 68 -2.68 13.73 6.78
N GLU A 69 -3.55 12.89 6.22
CA GLU A 69 -4.89 13.27 5.78
C GLU A 69 -5.88 13.29 6.97
N TYR A 70 -5.68 12.38 7.94
CA TYR A 70 -6.57 12.14 9.08
C TYR A 70 -5.78 12.16 10.39
N LYS A 71 -5.59 13.32 10.97
CA LYS A 71 -4.69 13.64 12.10
C LYS A 71 -4.83 12.77 13.39
N ASN A 72 -5.79 11.86 13.46
CA ASN A 72 -6.04 11.01 14.64
C ASN A 72 -6.02 9.51 14.34
N LEU A 73 -5.60 9.10 13.13
CA LEU A 73 -5.50 7.68 12.81
C LEU A 73 -4.30 7.06 13.55
N LYS A 74 -4.60 6.06 14.37
CA LYS A 74 -3.55 5.26 15.03
C LYS A 74 -3.22 4.05 14.18
N ILE A 75 -1.98 3.97 13.72
CA ILE A 75 -1.46 2.80 13.02
C ILE A 75 -1.29 1.66 14.03
N LYS A 76 -2.04 0.57 13.83
CA LYS A 76 -2.00 -0.63 14.65
C LYS A 76 -1.21 -1.75 14.00
N GLN A 77 -1.21 -1.82 12.66
CA GLN A 77 -0.36 -2.74 11.90
C GLN A 77 1.04 -2.15 11.82
N ARG A 78 1.92 -2.60 12.72
CA ARG A 78 3.27 -2.03 12.90
C ARG A 78 4.38 -2.90 12.28
N ILE A 79 4.03 -4.00 11.66
CA ILE A 79 4.95 -4.92 11.00
C ILE A 79 4.39 -5.31 9.62
N GLY A 80 5.26 -5.52 8.67
CA GLY A 80 4.86 -5.90 7.31
C GLY A 80 6.05 -5.92 6.35
N ASN A 81 5.77 -6.07 5.07
CA ASN A 81 6.80 -6.07 4.05
C ASN A 81 7.11 -4.65 3.56
N GLU A 82 6.08 -3.81 3.39
CA GLU A 82 6.24 -2.45 2.92
C GLU A 82 5.59 -1.42 3.84
N LEU A 83 6.33 -0.36 4.15
CA LEU A 83 5.79 0.92 4.60
C LEU A 83 5.83 1.89 3.41
N LYS A 84 4.67 2.23 2.86
CA LYS A 84 4.54 3.10 1.69
C LYS A 84 3.83 4.40 2.07
N VAL A 85 4.57 5.48 2.10
CA VAL A 85 4.10 6.79 2.55
C VAL A 85 3.90 7.72 1.36
N VAL A 86 2.72 8.33 1.23
CA VAL A 86 2.50 9.44 0.29
C VAL A 86 3.21 10.67 0.85
N TYR A 87 4.15 11.21 0.08
CA TYR A 87 4.93 12.37 0.52
C TYR A 87 4.22 13.69 0.20
N LEU A 88 3.91 14.42 1.26
CA LEU A 88 3.23 15.71 1.22
C LEU A 88 4.10 16.84 1.81
N GLY A 89 5.43 16.60 1.95
CA GLY A 89 6.35 17.53 2.57
C GLY A 89 6.57 17.33 4.08
N GLN A 90 6.00 16.27 4.65
CA GLN A 90 6.14 15.96 6.09
C GLN A 90 7.56 15.50 6.46
N GLU A 91 7.89 15.62 7.75
CA GLU A 91 9.14 15.10 8.29
C GLU A 91 9.09 13.57 8.42
N LEU A 92 10.13 12.89 7.90
CA LEU A 92 10.17 11.42 7.91
C LEU A 92 10.40 10.84 9.31
N SER A 93 10.95 11.62 10.25
CA SER A 93 11.14 11.22 11.64
C SER A 93 9.84 10.82 12.35
N MET A 94 8.69 11.26 11.86
CA MET A 94 7.39 10.81 12.40
C MET A 94 7.13 9.31 12.19
N TYR A 95 7.87 8.66 11.29
CA TYR A 95 7.78 7.22 11.02
C TYR A 95 8.91 6.41 11.68
N ASP A 96 9.82 7.04 12.46
CA ASP A 96 10.97 6.36 13.06
C ASP A 96 10.57 5.18 13.96
N GLU A 97 9.51 5.31 14.75
CA GLU A 97 8.99 4.21 15.56
C GLU A 97 8.29 3.09 14.78
N LEU A 98 7.96 3.35 13.52
CA LEU A 98 7.20 2.43 12.67
C LEU A 98 8.10 1.70 11.69
N LYS A 99 9.10 2.38 11.11
CA LYS A 99 9.91 1.90 9.99
C LYS A 99 10.64 0.57 10.26
N ASP A 100 11.09 0.35 11.50
CA ASP A 100 11.85 -0.86 11.88
C ASP A 100 11.01 -2.15 11.81
N GLY A 101 9.69 -2.02 11.72
CA GLY A 101 8.77 -3.14 11.52
C GLY A 101 8.59 -3.57 10.07
N PHE A 102 9.27 -2.93 9.10
CA PHE A 102 9.07 -3.16 7.68
C PHE A 102 10.37 -3.46 6.94
N GLU A 103 10.30 -4.37 5.98
CA GLU A 103 11.46 -4.76 5.17
C GLU A 103 11.83 -3.68 4.15
N HIS A 104 10.82 -2.97 3.64
CA HIS A 104 10.98 -1.97 2.60
C HIS A 104 10.25 -0.68 2.95
N LEU A 105 10.94 0.45 2.75
CA LEU A 105 10.40 1.78 2.98
C LEU A 105 10.25 2.50 1.64
N PHE A 106 9.04 3.02 1.36
CA PHE A 106 8.74 3.71 0.12
C PHE A 106 8.13 5.08 0.35
N LEU A 107 8.62 6.08 -0.39
CA LEU A 107 7.95 7.36 -0.56
C LEU A 107 7.30 7.41 -1.94
N GLN A 108 6.03 7.75 -1.96
CA GLN A 108 5.24 7.89 -3.18
C GLN A 108 4.86 9.35 -3.38
N PRO A 109 5.16 9.98 -4.53
CA PRO A 109 4.66 11.29 -4.84
C PRO A 109 3.13 11.27 -4.90
N LEU A 110 2.50 12.30 -4.38
CA LEU A 110 1.07 12.49 -4.60
C LEU A 110 0.85 12.80 -6.08
N TYR A 111 -0.01 12.02 -6.72
CA TYR A 111 -0.52 12.29 -8.07
C TYR A 111 -1.99 12.65 -7.96
N ASP A 112 -2.34 13.85 -8.42
CA ASP A 112 -3.71 14.35 -8.40
C ASP A 112 -4.18 14.58 -9.85
N GLU A 113 -5.20 13.84 -10.27
CA GLU A 113 -5.78 13.93 -11.61
C GLU A 113 -6.49 15.28 -11.86
N GLY A 114 -6.89 15.96 -10.79
CA GLY A 114 -7.45 17.31 -10.85
C GLY A 114 -6.41 18.42 -11.06
N GLN A 115 -5.11 18.08 -10.98
CA GLN A 115 -4.02 19.01 -11.13
C GLN A 115 -3.35 18.88 -12.50
N ASN A 116 -2.63 19.93 -12.90
CA ASN A 116 -1.88 19.92 -14.15
C ASN A 116 -0.56 19.12 -14.04
N THR A 117 0.07 18.86 -15.19
CA THR A 117 1.33 18.14 -15.29
C THR A 117 2.47 18.81 -14.52
N GLU A 118 2.50 20.14 -14.46
CA GLU A 118 3.52 20.91 -13.74
C GLU A 118 3.43 20.64 -12.23
N TRP A 119 2.21 20.69 -11.66
CA TRP A 119 1.99 20.42 -10.25
C TRP A 119 2.39 18.97 -9.87
N ASN A 120 1.95 17.99 -10.67
CA ASN A 120 2.32 16.58 -10.45
C ASN A 120 3.85 16.40 -10.59
N GLY A 121 4.50 17.11 -11.53
CA GLY A 121 5.94 17.14 -11.68
C GLY A 121 6.67 17.71 -10.46
N MET A 122 6.13 18.75 -9.83
CA MET A 122 6.69 19.33 -8.59
C MET A 122 6.58 18.33 -7.42
N SER A 123 5.44 17.65 -7.27
CA SER A 123 5.26 16.60 -6.27
C SER A 123 6.26 15.45 -6.46
N PHE A 124 6.45 15.00 -7.70
CA PHE A 124 7.46 14.00 -8.04
C PHE A 124 8.86 14.47 -7.68
N HIS A 125 9.26 15.67 -8.12
CA HIS A 125 10.60 16.20 -7.87
C HIS A 125 10.89 16.35 -6.38
N SER A 126 9.94 16.88 -5.61
CA SER A 126 10.06 17.01 -4.16
C SER A 126 10.26 15.65 -3.47
N THR A 127 9.47 14.64 -3.89
CA THR A 127 9.60 13.28 -3.34
C THR A 127 10.93 12.65 -3.73
N PHE A 128 11.36 12.81 -4.98
CA PHE A 128 12.65 12.31 -5.48
C PHE A 128 13.83 12.89 -4.70
N GLU A 129 13.84 14.21 -4.46
CA GLU A 129 14.89 14.86 -3.66
C GLU A 129 14.89 14.38 -2.20
N LYS A 130 13.69 14.13 -1.63
CA LYS A 130 13.60 13.59 -0.27
C LYS A 130 14.18 12.16 -0.20
N VAL A 131 13.86 11.30 -1.16
CA VAL A 131 14.44 9.94 -1.27
C VAL A 131 15.96 10.00 -1.46
N ARG A 132 16.46 10.86 -2.34
CA ARG A 132 17.90 11.02 -2.58
C ARG A 132 18.68 11.36 -1.32
N ASN A 133 18.08 12.15 -0.43
CA ASN A 133 18.71 12.58 0.83
C ASN A 133 18.43 11.62 2.01
N ASN A 134 17.63 10.57 1.81
CA ASN A 134 17.28 9.57 2.83
C ASN A 134 17.35 8.17 2.20
N PRO A 135 18.56 7.58 2.07
CA PRO A 135 18.80 6.40 1.25
C PRO A 135 18.14 5.10 1.75
N GLU A 136 17.63 5.07 2.95
CA GLU A 136 16.80 3.98 3.48
C GLU A 136 15.42 3.93 2.80
N TRP A 137 14.94 5.06 2.25
CA TRP A 137 13.68 5.14 1.52
C TRP A 137 13.89 4.97 0.01
N ARG A 138 12.94 4.31 -0.63
CA ARG A 138 12.88 4.10 -2.08
C ARG A 138 11.74 4.90 -2.70
N LEU A 139 11.87 5.29 -3.94
CA LEU A 139 10.80 5.92 -4.68
C LEU A 139 9.78 4.87 -5.14
N SER A 140 8.50 5.10 -4.85
CA SER A 140 7.38 4.32 -5.40
C SER A 140 6.59 5.19 -6.37
N LEU A 141 6.28 4.67 -7.56
CA LEU A 141 5.50 5.38 -8.57
C LEU A 141 4.22 4.62 -8.89
N GLN A 142 3.13 5.35 -9.05
CA GLN A 142 1.93 4.87 -9.72
C GLN A 142 2.15 4.97 -11.23
N THR A 143 2.96 4.05 -11.78
CA THR A 143 3.45 4.13 -13.17
C THR A 143 2.32 4.24 -14.20
N HIS A 144 1.18 3.55 -13.97
CA HIS A 144 0.01 3.66 -14.81
C HIS A 144 -0.48 5.11 -14.95
N LYS A 145 -0.51 5.89 -13.87
CA LYS A 145 -0.92 7.30 -13.89
C LYS A 145 0.07 8.18 -14.65
N TRP A 146 1.37 7.93 -14.49
CA TRP A 146 2.42 8.67 -15.20
C TRP A 146 2.49 8.31 -16.70
N MET A 147 2.09 7.10 -17.05
CA MET A 147 2.04 6.64 -18.44
C MET A 147 0.70 6.93 -19.11
N GLY A 148 -0.32 7.39 -18.37
CA GLY A 148 -1.67 7.65 -18.88
C GLY A 148 -2.38 6.38 -19.36
N VAL A 149 -2.10 5.24 -18.72
CA VAL A 149 -2.76 3.95 -19.00
C VAL A 149 -3.60 3.54 -17.77
N GLU A 150 -4.76 2.89 -18.03
CA GLU A 150 -5.63 2.35 -16.99
C GLU A 150 -5.21 0.93 -16.58
#